data_4b1cb350e79e865670f67e3908d5c349
#
_entry.id   4b1cb350e79e865670f67e3908d5c349
#
_cell.length_a   1.000
_cell.length_b   1.000
_cell.length_c   1.000
_cell.angle_alpha   90.00
_cell.angle_beta   90.00
_cell.angle_gamma   90.00
#
_symmetry.space_group_name_H-M   'P 1'
#
loop_
_entity.id
_entity.type
_entity.pdbx_description
1 polymer ?
#
loop_
_entity_poly.entity_id
_entity_poly.type
_entity_poly.pdbx_seq_one_letter_code
_entity_poly.pdbx_strand_id
1 'polypeptide(L)'
;IRIVESNDNPDAVGDNGDAIGCYQIHYSYWLDAKNHCQLDGDYSSCYDREYATEVVLCYADLYTTEERLGREPTEEDFSRNHNGGPNGYKKESTKKFWNKVKKVKDELK
;
A
#
# COMPACT_ATOMS: atom_id res chain seq x y z
N ILE A 1 -8.05 -0.87 -1.57
CA ILE A 1 -6.99 -1.32 -0.66
C ILE A 1 -7.37 -1.09 0.81
N ARG A 2 -7.84 0.11 1.17
CA ARG A 2 -8.20 0.42 2.56
C ARG A 2 -9.26 -0.54 3.12
N ILE A 3 -10.27 -0.85 2.33
CA ILE A 3 -11.34 -1.76 2.76
C ILE A 3 -10.78 -3.16 3.01
N VAL A 4 -9.96 -3.67 2.10
CA VAL A 4 -9.36 -5.00 2.23
C VAL A 4 -8.40 -5.07 3.41
N GLU A 5 -7.59 -4.03 3.63
CA GLU A 5 -6.58 -4.00 4.69
C GLU A 5 -7.19 -3.85 6.09
N SER A 6 -8.20 -3.00 6.26
CA SER A 6 -8.68 -2.63 7.59
C SER A 6 -10.16 -2.29 7.66
N ASN A 7 -10.91 -2.54 6.59
CA ASN A 7 -12.28 -2.03 6.46
C ASN A 7 -12.34 -0.51 6.58
N ASP A 8 -11.28 0.17 6.10
CA ASP A 8 -11.07 1.62 6.11
C ASP A 8 -11.05 2.22 7.52
N ASN A 9 -10.55 1.47 8.50
CA ASN A 9 -10.42 1.93 9.88
C ASN A 9 -9.07 2.64 10.08
N PRO A 10 -9.05 3.98 10.34
CA PRO A 10 -7.78 4.70 10.50
C PRO A 10 -7.01 4.32 11.77
N ASP A 11 -7.68 3.73 12.76
CA ASP A 11 -7.05 3.34 14.02
C ASP A 11 -6.61 1.87 14.03
N ALA A 12 -6.74 1.17 12.90
CA ALA A 12 -6.42 -0.27 12.84
C ALA A 12 -4.94 -0.54 13.11
N VAL A 13 -4.69 -1.61 13.85
CA VAL A 13 -3.33 -2.11 14.13
C VAL A 13 -3.35 -3.61 13.83
N GLY A 14 -2.44 -4.06 12.97
CA GLY A 14 -2.34 -5.46 12.57
C GLY A 14 -0.92 -5.98 12.66
N ASP A 15 -0.73 -7.26 12.27
CA ASP A 15 0.57 -7.92 12.24
C ASP A 15 1.33 -7.78 13.57
N ASN A 16 0.63 -7.97 14.70
CA ASN A 16 1.20 -7.87 16.05
C ASN A 16 1.79 -6.48 16.35
N GLY A 17 1.17 -5.44 15.80
CA GLY A 17 1.60 -4.05 16.01
C GLY A 17 2.51 -3.51 14.91
N ASP A 18 2.85 -4.32 13.92
CA ASP A 18 3.78 -3.91 12.87
C ASP A 18 3.10 -3.24 11.66
N ALA A 19 1.77 -3.24 11.60
CA ALA A 19 1.02 -2.58 10.53
C ALA A 19 -0.03 -1.63 11.13
N ILE A 20 -0.06 -0.39 10.68
CA ILE A 20 -0.92 0.64 11.27
C ILE A 20 -1.77 1.36 10.22
N GLY A 21 -2.92 1.86 10.68
CA GLY A 21 -3.80 2.73 9.92
C GLY A 21 -4.66 2.00 8.90
N CYS A 22 -5.46 2.76 8.15
CA CYS A 22 -6.42 2.19 7.21
C CYS A 22 -5.76 1.44 6.04
N TYR A 23 -4.50 1.72 5.73
CA TYR A 23 -3.74 1.01 4.70
C TYR A 23 -2.85 -0.09 5.26
N GLN A 24 -2.76 -0.25 6.58
CA GLN A 24 -1.89 -1.23 7.25
C GLN A 24 -0.43 -1.08 6.80
N ILE A 25 0.14 0.08 7.06
CA ILE A 25 1.49 0.45 6.63
C ILE A 25 2.52 -0.03 7.64
N HIS A 26 3.54 -0.76 7.16
CA HIS A 26 4.70 -1.16 7.96
C HIS A 26 5.71 -0.02 8.03
N TYR A 27 6.57 -0.03 9.07
CA TYR A 27 7.58 1.01 9.27
C TYR A 27 8.52 1.14 8.07
N SER A 28 9.02 0.03 7.54
CA SER A 28 9.93 0.06 6.39
C SER A 28 9.27 0.63 5.13
N TYR A 29 7.99 0.34 4.93
CA TYR A 29 7.19 0.89 3.84
C TYR A 29 7.13 2.41 3.96
N TRP A 30 6.76 2.91 5.15
CA TRP A 30 6.69 4.34 5.42
C TRP A 30 8.05 5.01 5.22
N LEU A 31 9.13 4.39 5.72
CA LEU A 31 10.46 4.97 5.63
C LEU A 31 10.90 5.16 4.18
N ASP A 32 10.66 4.17 3.33
CA ASP A 32 10.98 4.26 1.91
C ASP A 32 10.20 5.40 1.24
N ALA A 33 8.90 5.49 1.49
CA ALA A 33 8.04 6.53 0.93
C ALA A 33 8.45 7.91 1.42
N LYS A 34 8.72 8.04 2.73
CA LYS A 34 9.13 9.30 3.35
C LYS A 34 10.42 9.81 2.72
N ASN A 35 11.41 8.95 2.57
CA ASN A 35 12.71 9.33 2.01
C ASN A 35 12.58 9.70 0.52
N HIS A 36 11.76 8.98 -0.22
CA HIS A 36 11.58 9.24 -1.66
C HIS A 36 10.90 10.58 -1.92
N CYS A 37 9.82 10.88 -1.20
CA CYS A 37 9.03 12.10 -1.38
C CYS A 37 9.38 13.21 -0.41
N GLN A 38 10.31 12.97 0.52
CA GLN A 38 10.68 13.92 1.57
C GLN A 38 9.45 14.40 2.36
N LEU A 39 8.65 13.44 2.80
CA LEU A 39 7.44 13.73 3.57
C LEU A 39 7.78 14.21 4.98
N ASP A 40 6.95 15.11 5.50
CA ASP A 40 7.00 15.49 6.92
C ASP A 40 6.34 14.39 7.76
N GLY A 41 6.39 14.56 9.08
CA GLY A 41 5.74 13.65 10.00
C GLY A 41 6.58 12.44 10.38
N ASP A 42 5.98 11.55 11.14
CA ASP A 42 6.63 10.32 11.60
C ASP A 42 5.74 9.11 11.26
N TYR A 43 6.18 7.91 11.65
CA TYR A 43 5.45 6.70 11.32
C TYR A 43 4.02 6.72 11.88
N SER A 44 3.82 7.25 13.09
CA SER A 44 2.49 7.32 13.69
C SER A 44 1.53 8.23 12.91
N SER A 45 2.05 9.13 12.07
CA SER A 45 1.22 9.95 11.19
C SER A 45 0.41 9.10 10.21
N CYS A 46 0.79 7.84 9.99
CA CYS A 46 0.05 6.89 9.13
C CYS A 46 -1.32 6.51 9.69
N TYR A 47 -1.63 6.87 10.94
CA TYR A 47 -3.01 6.77 11.45
C TYR A 47 -3.93 7.83 10.83
N ASP A 48 -3.38 8.93 10.32
CA ASP A 48 -4.14 9.93 9.57
C ASP A 48 -4.37 9.42 8.15
N ARG A 49 -5.64 9.30 7.74
CA ARG A 49 -5.99 8.74 6.43
C ARG A 49 -5.38 9.53 5.27
N GLU A 50 -5.38 10.86 5.33
CA GLU A 50 -4.82 11.69 4.27
C GLU A 50 -3.31 11.52 4.16
N TYR A 51 -2.61 11.53 5.29
CA TYR A 51 -1.17 11.31 5.32
C TYR A 51 -0.83 9.89 4.82
N ALA A 52 -1.56 8.88 5.28
CA ALA A 52 -1.35 7.51 4.84
C ALA A 52 -1.55 7.35 3.33
N THR A 53 -2.52 8.06 2.75
CA THR A 53 -2.74 8.06 1.30
C THR A 53 -1.52 8.61 0.57
N GLU A 54 -0.92 9.71 1.06
CA GLU A 54 0.31 10.24 0.48
C GLU A 54 1.45 9.23 0.54
N VAL A 55 1.59 8.54 1.67
CA VAL A 55 2.62 7.50 1.83
C VAL A 55 2.43 6.40 0.78
N VAL A 56 1.20 5.93 0.59
CA VAL A 56 0.90 4.87 -0.40
C VAL A 56 1.22 5.35 -1.82
N LEU A 57 0.85 6.58 -2.17
CA LEU A 57 1.15 7.12 -3.49
C LEU A 57 2.64 7.31 -3.72
N CYS A 58 3.38 7.74 -2.70
CA CYS A 58 4.84 7.88 -2.79
C CYS A 58 5.53 6.54 -2.93
N TYR A 59 5.05 5.52 -2.23
CA TYR A 59 5.59 4.17 -2.35
C TYR A 59 5.36 3.63 -3.77
N ALA A 60 4.18 3.87 -4.34
CA ALA A 60 3.88 3.48 -5.72
C ALA A 60 4.79 4.22 -6.71
N ASP A 61 5.02 5.52 -6.49
CA ASP A 61 5.89 6.32 -7.35
C ASP A 61 7.33 5.81 -7.32
N LEU A 62 7.76 5.26 -6.19
CA LEU A 62 9.10 4.70 -6.05
C LEU A 62 9.23 3.31 -6.69
N TYR A 63 8.27 2.43 -6.51
CA TYR A 63 8.41 1.03 -6.84
C TYR A 63 7.51 0.51 -7.96
N THR A 64 6.38 1.16 -8.23
CA THR A 64 5.43 0.71 -9.26
C THR A 64 5.57 1.59 -10.49
N THR A 65 6.71 1.46 -11.15
CA THR A 65 7.08 2.30 -12.30
C THR A 65 7.31 1.45 -13.55
N GLU A 66 7.12 2.06 -14.70
CA GLU A 66 7.38 1.42 -15.99
C GLU A 66 8.84 0.94 -16.09
N GLU A 67 9.78 1.73 -15.59
CA GLU A 67 11.21 1.38 -15.60
C GLU A 67 11.49 0.10 -14.84
N ARG A 68 10.87 -0.07 -13.66
CA ARG A 68 11.08 -1.26 -12.83
C ARG A 68 10.36 -2.48 -13.37
N LEU A 69 9.13 -2.30 -13.87
CA LEU A 69 8.30 -3.40 -14.33
C LEU A 69 8.60 -3.84 -15.76
N GLY A 70 9.19 -2.96 -16.56
CA GLY A 70 9.44 -3.22 -17.96
C GLY A 70 8.20 -3.09 -18.84
N ARG A 71 7.14 -2.53 -18.29
CA ARG A 71 5.87 -2.28 -18.97
C ARG A 71 5.08 -1.24 -18.21
N GLU A 72 4.01 -0.70 -18.80
CA GLU A 72 3.15 0.25 -18.10
C GLU A 72 2.49 -0.42 -16.89
N PRO A 73 2.60 0.19 -15.69
CA PRO A 73 1.98 -0.37 -14.48
C PRO A 73 0.46 -0.40 -14.55
N THR A 74 -0.13 -1.41 -13.93
CA THR A 74 -1.57 -1.58 -13.81
C THR A 74 -2.01 -1.42 -12.36
N GLU A 75 -3.32 -1.32 -12.15
CA GLU A 75 -3.91 -1.30 -10.81
C GLU A 75 -3.58 -2.57 -10.03
N GLU A 76 -3.49 -3.70 -10.71
CA GLU A 76 -3.04 -4.96 -10.11
C GLU A 76 -1.61 -4.85 -9.58
N ASP A 77 -0.70 -4.27 -10.36
CA ASP A 77 0.69 -4.07 -9.94
C ASP A 77 0.78 -3.19 -8.70
N PHE A 78 0.03 -2.10 -8.68
CA PHE A 78 -0.04 -1.18 -7.55
C PHE A 78 -0.50 -1.92 -6.29
N SER A 79 -1.60 -2.66 -6.38
CA SER A 79 -2.17 -3.38 -5.24
C SER A 79 -1.25 -4.48 -4.73
N ARG A 80 -0.65 -5.24 -5.65
CA ARG A 80 0.25 -6.34 -5.27
C ARG A 80 1.56 -5.83 -4.67
N ASN A 81 2.10 -4.71 -5.15
CA ASN A 81 3.28 -4.09 -4.54
C ASN A 81 2.96 -3.51 -3.16
N HIS A 82 1.76 -2.96 -2.98
CA HIS A 82 1.33 -2.50 -1.66
C HIS A 82 1.35 -3.66 -0.64
N ASN A 83 0.85 -4.82 -1.04
CA ASN A 83 0.76 -5.99 -0.17
C ASN A 83 2.10 -6.71 0.03
N GLY A 84 2.89 -6.84 -1.03
CA GLY A 84 4.07 -7.70 -1.04
C GLY A 84 5.42 -7.04 -1.19
N GLY A 85 5.49 -5.70 -1.18
CA GLY A 85 6.73 -4.96 -1.33
C GLY A 85 7.09 -4.66 -2.78
N PRO A 86 8.33 -4.20 -3.04
CA PRO A 86 8.73 -3.74 -4.38
C PRO A 86 8.56 -4.76 -5.48
N ASN A 87 8.65 -6.04 -5.17
CA ASN A 87 8.48 -7.13 -6.12
C ASN A 87 7.15 -7.86 -5.96
N GLY A 88 6.20 -7.28 -5.21
CA GLY A 88 4.89 -7.88 -4.97
C GLY A 88 4.15 -8.19 -6.25
N TYR A 89 4.30 -7.36 -7.29
CA TYR A 89 3.62 -7.53 -8.57
C TYR A 89 3.88 -8.88 -9.24
N LYS A 90 4.98 -9.56 -8.90
CA LYS A 90 5.34 -10.86 -9.47
C LYS A 90 5.33 -12.01 -8.46
N LYS A 91 4.94 -11.75 -7.21
CA LYS A 91 4.86 -12.80 -6.19
C LYS A 91 3.52 -13.53 -6.26
N GLU A 92 3.56 -14.85 -6.25
CA GLU A 92 2.34 -15.66 -6.20
C GLU A 92 1.50 -15.34 -4.97
N SER A 93 2.15 -15.08 -3.84
CA SER A 93 1.48 -14.80 -2.57
C SER A 93 0.58 -13.54 -2.59
N THR A 94 0.84 -12.60 -3.50
CA THR A 94 0.05 -11.36 -3.58
C THR A 94 -1.20 -11.45 -4.44
N LYS A 95 -1.37 -12.55 -5.19
CA LYS A 95 -2.56 -12.74 -6.04
C LYS A 95 -3.84 -12.78 -5.23
N LYS A 96 -3.79 -13.40 -4.06
CA LYS A 96 -4.94 -13.50 -3.16
C LYS A 96 -5.40 -12.11 -2.72
N PHE A 97 -4.47 -11.24 -2.39
CA PHE A 97 -4.76 -9.84 -2.03
C PHE A 97 -5.42 -9.11 -3.19
N TRP A 98 -4.85 -9.23 -4.39
CA TRP A 98 -5.42 -8.59 -5.59
C TRP A 98 -6.85 -9.08 -5.86
N ASN A 99 -7.11 -10.37 -5.70
CA ASN A 99 -8.45 -10.92 -5.91
C ASN A 99 -9.46 -10.29 -4.95
N LYS A 100 -9.05 -10.04 -3.69
CA LYS A 100 -9.90 -9.36 -2.69
C LYS A 100 -10.15 -7.90 -3.08
N VAL A 101 -9.12 -7.18 -3.51
CA VAL A 101 -9.23 -5.78 -3.95
C VAL A 101 -10.17 -5.68 -5.14
N LYS A 102 -9.99 -6.55 -6.12
CA LYS A 102 -10.82 -6.58 -7.33
C LYS A 102 -12.29 -6.84 -6.99
N LYS A 103 -12.55 -7.76 -6.07
CA LYS A 103 -13.92 -8.07 -5.63
C LYS A 103 -14.58 -6.86 -4.99
N VAL A 104 -13.88 -6.18 -4.07
CA VAL A 104 -14.40 -4.98 -3.42
C VAL A 104 -14.67 -3.89 -4.45
N LYS A 105 -13.76 -3.68 -5.39
CA LYS A 105 -13.92 -2.70 -6.45
C LYS A 105 -15.18 -2.97 -7.27
N ASP A 106 -15.42 -4.23 -7.62
CA ASP A 106 -16.60 -4.62 -8.39
C ASP A 106 -17.89 -4.41 -7.58
N GLU A 107 -17.87 -4.63 -6.27
CA GLU A 107 -19.02 -4.41 -5.39
C GLU A 107 -19.37 -2.92 -5.23
N LEU A 108 -18.40 -2.02 -5.43
CA LEU A 108 -18.59 -0.58 -5.29
C LEU A 108 -19.09 0.11 -6.56
N LYS A 109 -19.26 -0.62 -7.65
CA LYS A 109 -19.77 -0.06 -8.91
C LYS A 109 -21.26 0.21 -8.89
#